data_a075a99deb0b8c7bcecb27f39bcaa808
#
_entry.id   a075a99deb0b8c7bcecb27f39bcaa808
#
_cell.length_a   1.000
_cell.length_b   1.000
_cell.length_c   1.000
_cell.angle_alpha   90.00
_cell.angle_beta   90.00
_cell.angle_gamma   90.00
#
_symmetry.space_group_name_H-M   'P 1'
#
loop_
_entity.id
_entity.type
_entity.pdbx_description
1 polymer ?
#
loop_
_entity_poly.entity_id
_entity_poly.type
_entity_poly.pdbx_seq_one_letter_code
_entity_poly.pdbx_strand_id
1 'polypeptide(L)'
;MIKYKRIPFETIVNARDLGGFATKDGRITRYGVVMRTDCPIGVSEKDKEFLKKYNVTLSIDLRGKDETISTPSGMKGLDWHTYIHCPITEDHSIIRSGEDGKESTPPPPPPKAEGNFDLGDSYIGMLEEGKAWAKKVITLIAEHPDAVMFHCFIGKDRAGMMAALVLGAVCVCDTDIMMDYSASMSCLRPKYNKMGADFLPQKRGRPDYSWGFFGSVPESMEAALCHLNEKYGGVEGYLLDCGVAPETLAKLREKLVEDAVW
;
A
#
# COMPACT_ATOMS: atom_id res chain seq x y z
N MET A 1 4.17 -9.07 -23.08
CA MET A 1 3.49 -9.38 -21.81
C MET A 1 2.22 -8.56 -21.74
N ILE A 2 1.08 -9.12 -21.26
CA ILE A 2 -0.16 -8.33 -21.13
C ILE A 2 0.02 -7.40 -19.94
N LYS A 3 -0.23 -6.11 -20.14
CA LYS A 3 -0.10 -5.06 -19.11
C LYS A 3 -1.44 -4.94 -18.38
N TYR A 4 -1.49 -5.38 -17.12
CA TYR A 4 -2.68 -5.27 -16.27
C TYR A 4 -2.50 -4.14 -15.26
N LYS A 5 -3.37 -3.14 -15.26
CA LYS A 5 -3.42 -2.16 -14.19
C LYS A 5 -3.96 -2.79 -12.90
N ARG A 6 -5.09 -3.49 -13.00
CA ARG A 6 -5.62 -4.36 -11.94
C ARG A 6 -5.23 -5.80 -12.27
N ILE A 7 -4.51 -6.45 -11.37
CA ILE A 7 -4.00 -7.80 -11.59
C ILE A 7 -5.11 -8.81 -11.26
N PRO A 8 -5.43 -9.73 -12.20
CA PRO A 8 -6.56 -10.65 -12.02
C PRO A 8 -6.18 -11.89 -11.20
N PHE A 9 -5.74 -11.68 -9.97
CA PHE A 9 -5.51 -12.77 -9.03
C PHE A 9 -6.82 -13.42 -8.58
N GLU A 10 -6.75 -14.69 -8.16
CA GLU A 10 -7.88 -15.42 -7.62
C GLU A 10 -8.10 -15.12 -6.13
N THR A 11 -7.02 -14.97 -5.38
CA THR A 11 -7.06 -14.83 -3.91
C THR A 11 -6.72 -13.43 -3.40
N ILE A 12 -6.03 -12.61 -4.19
CA ILE A 12 -5.62 -11.25 -3.85
C ILE A 12 -6.54 -10.27 -4.59
N VAL A 13 -7.33 -9.49 -3.87
CA VAL A 13 -8.41 -8.71 -4.49
C VAL A 13 -8.05 -7.25 -4.78
N ASN A 14 -7.10 -6.68 -4.02
CA ASN A 14 -6.69 -5.28 -4.14
C ASN A 14 -5.33 -5.12 -4.84
N ALA A 15 -5.00 -6.06 -5.73
CA ALA A 15 -3.73 -6.09 -6.44
C ALA A 15 -3.70 -5.14 -7.65
N ARG A 16 -2.70 -4.28 -7.70
CA ARG A 16 -2.45 -3.35 -8.80
C ARG A 16 -0.97 -3.25 -9.14
N ASP A 17 -0.69 -3.08 -10.42
CA ASP A 17 0.62 -2.71 -10.93
C ASP A 17 0.77 -1.17 -10.85
N LEU A 18 1.91 -0.68 -10.41
CA LEU A 18 2.23 0.75 -10.40
C LEU A 18 2.77 1.25 -11.75
N GLY A 19 2.75 0.43 -12.78
CA GLY A 19 3.05 0.80 -14.16
C GLY A 19 1.90 1.57 -14.83
N GLY A 20 2.21 2.27 -15.93
CA GLY A 20 1.23 2.95 -16.76
C GLY A 20 0.76 4.31 -16.27
N PHE A 21 1.44 4.94 -15.33
CA PHE A 21 1.22 6.33 -14.94
C PHE A 21 2.13 7.26 -15.70
N ALA A 22 1.58 8.36 -16.22
CA ALA A 22 2.38 9.42 -16.80
C ALA A 22 3.21 10.14 -15.73
N THR A 23 4.44 10.47 -16.05
CA THR A 23 5.30 11.31 -15.23
C THR A 23 5.26 12.76 -15.71
N LYS A 24 5.56 13.72 -14.84
CA LYS A 24 5.55 15.17 -15.17
C LYS A 24 6.53 15.54 -16.31
N ASP A 25 7.54 14.70 -16.58
CA ASP A 25 8.52 14.88 -17.65
C ASP A 25 8.13 14.15 -18.97
N GLY A 26 6.90 13.63 -19.07
CA GLY A 26 6.36 13.03 -20.30
C GLY A 26 6.72 11.56 -20.51
N ARG A 27 7.36 10.92 -19.54
CA ARG A 27 7.63 9.48 -19.54
C ARG A 27 6.47 8.70 -18.92
N ILE A 28 6.64 7.40 -18.74
CA ILE A 28 5.61 6.53 -18.16
C ILE A 28 6.22 5.56 -17.15
N THR A 29 5.50 5.22 -16.09
CA THR A 29 5.94 4.17 -15.18
C THR A 29 5.83 2.80 -15.86
N ARG A 30 6.87 1.99 -15.69
CA ARG A 30 7.03 0.67 -16.30
C ARG A 30 6.16 -0.37 -15.60
N TYR A 31 5.42 -1.14 -16.41
CA TYR A 31 4.64 -2.29 -15.91
C TYR A 31 5.54 -3.47 -15.51
N GLY A 32 5.07 -4.25 -14.52
CA GLY A 32 5.73 -5.48 -14.09
C GLY A 32 6.95 -5.23 -13.21
N VAL A 33 7.07 -4.04 -12.62
CA VAL A 33 8.22 -3.66 -11.77
C VAL A 33 7.84 -3.58 -10.31
N VAL A 34 6.74 -2.89 -10.00
CA VAL A 34 6.28 -2.73 -8.62
C VAL A 34 4.77 -2.95 -8.56
N MET A 35 4.35 -3.79 -7.62
CA MET A 35 2.94 -4.11 -7.36
C MET A 35 2.58 -3.78 -5.92
N ARG A 36 1.37 -3.24 -5.72
CA ARG A 36 0.74 -3.11 -4.40
C ARG A 36 -0.42 -4.08 -4.28
N THR A 37 -0.59 -4.70 -3.09
CA THR A 37 -1.64 -5.69 -2.89
C THR A 37 -2.23 -5.62 -1.47
N ASP A 38 -3.38 -6.29 -1.26
CA ASP A 38 -3.77 -6.76 0.06
C ASP A 38 -2.93 -7.98 0.47
N CYS A 39 -3.05 -8.39 1.73
CA CYS A 39 -2.27 -9.52 2.23
C CYS A 39 -2.57 -10.79 1.42
N PRO A 40 -1.54 -11.45 0.87
CA PRO A 40 -1.68 -12.68 0.10
C PRO A 40 -1.89 -13.88 1.05
N ILE A 41 -3.08 -13.96 1.63
CA ILE A 41 -3.49 -15.07 2.51
C ILE A 41 -3.98 -16.22 1.63
N GLY A 42 -3.43 -17.41 1.81
CA GLY A 42 -3.89 -18.60 1.06
C GLY A 42 -3.71 -18.44 -0.46
N VAL A 43 -2.57 -17.95 -0.89
CA VAL A 43 -2.27 -17.72 -2.32
C VAL A 43 -2.42 -19.00 -3.12
N SER A 44 -3.26 -18.97 -4.18
CA SER A 44 -3.46 -20.11 -5.07
C SER A 44 -2.21 -20.42 -5.89
N GLU A 45 -2.09 -21.66 -6.40
CA GLU A 45 -0.98 -22.02 -7.28
C GLU A 45 -0.97 -21.17 -8.56
N LYS A 46 -2.15 -20.83 -9.08
CA LYS A 46 -2.28 -19.95 -10.24
C LYS A 46 -1.77 -18.53 -9.98
N ASP A 47 -2.04 -18.00 -8.78
CA ASP A 47 -1.50 -16.69 -8.38
C ASP A 47 0.03 -16.75 -8.22
N LYS A 48 0.56 -17.86 -7.66
CA LYS A 48 2.02 -18.07 -7.58
C LYS A 48 2.68 -18.19 -8.95
N GLU A 49 2.06 -18.90 -9.88
CA GLU A 49 2.54 -19.00 -11.27
C GLU A 49 2.54 -17.63 -11.96
N PHE A 50 1.50 -16.83 -11.73
CA PHE A 50 1.46 -15.47 -12.22
C PHE A 50 2.62 -14.63 -11.67
N LEU A 51 2.84 -14.65 -10.35
CA LEU A 51 3.95 -13.94 -9.69
C LEU A 51 5.31 -14.37 -10.24
N LYS A 52 5.53 -15.68 -10.42
CA LYS A 52 6.76 -16.21 -11.07
C LYS A 52 6.91 -15.69 -12.50
N LYS A 53 5.85 -15.74 -13.30
CA LYS A 53 5.87 -15.25 -14.68
C LYS A 53 6.20 -13.76 -14.79
N TYR A 54 5.78 -12.96 -13.81
CA TYR A 54 6.11 -11.54 -13.70
C TYR A 54 7.44 -11.27 -13.00
N ASN A 55 8.17 -12.32 -12.67
CA ASN A 55 9.45 -12.24 -11.95
C ASN A 55 9.35 -11.45 -10.63
N VAL A 56 8.24 -11.61 -9.90
CA VAL A 56 8.03 -11.00 -8.58
C VAL A 56 8.76 -11.86 -7.55
N THR A 57 10.00 -11.53 -7.26
CA THR A 57 10.89 -12.33 -6.39
C THR A 57 11.03 -11.77 -4.98
N LEU A 58 10.43 -10.60 -4.72
CA LEU A 58 10.42 -9.97 -3.38
C LEU A 58 9.00 -9.55 -3.00
N SER A 59 8.59 -9.91 -1.77
CA SER A 59 7.44 -9.29 -1.09
C SER A 59 7.87 -8.56 0.17
N ILE A 60 7.33 -7.35 0.36
CA ILE A 60 7.54 -6.53 1.55
C ILE A 60 6.22 -6.45 2.31
N ASP A 61 6.16 -7.05 3.48
CA ASP A 61 5.00 -7.04 4.37
C ASP A 61 5.07 -5.85 5.32
N LEU A 62 4.18 -4.88 5.12
CA LEU A 62 4.13 -3.62 5.87
C LEU A 62 3.28 -3.73 7.15
N ARG A 63 2.79 -4.91 7.50
CA ARG A 63 1.92 -5.13 8.66
C ARG A 63 2.69 -5.15 9.97
N GLY A 64 1.99 -4.86 11.06
CA GLY A 64 2.53 -5.05 12.40
C GLY A 64 2.83 -6.52 12.71
N LYS A 65 3.65 -6.76 13.74
CA LYS A 65 4.10 -8.10 14.15
C LYS A 65 2.92 -9.01 14.49
N ASP A 66 1.95 -8.51 15.23
CA ASP A 66 0.78 -9.29 15.66
C ASP A 66 -0.11 -9.70 14.49
N GLU A 67 -0.25 -8.83 13.48
CA GLU A 67 -0.97 -9.15 12.26
C GLU A 67 -0.29 -10.29 11.48
N THR A 68 1.04 -10.33 11.45
CA THR A 68 1.80 -11.38 10.73
C THR A 68 1.81 -12.71 11.46
N ILE A 69 1.65 -12.71 12.79
CA ILE A 69 1.51 -13.91 13.62
C ILE A 69 0.10 -14.48 13.48
N SER A 70 -0.92 -13.63 13.66
CA SER A 70 -2.32 -14.07 13.59
C SER A 70 -2.74 -14.49 12.18
N THR A 71 -2.18 -13.86 11.16
CA THR A 71 -2.52 -14.12 9.75
C THR A 71 -1.25 -14.16 8.91
N PRO A 72 -0.56 -15.29 8.82
CA PRO A 72 0.67 -15.40 8.05
C PRO A 72 0.47 -15.11 6.56
N SER A 73 1.46 -14.48 5.93
CA SER A 73 1.50 -14.29 4.48
C SER A 73 1.81 -15.60 3.77
N GLY A 74 1.06 -15.93 2.72
CA GLY A 74 1.32 -17.09 1.87
C GLY A 74 2.58 -16.97 1.01
N MET A 75 3.26 -15.83 1.06
CA MET A 75 4.55 -15.62 0.39
C MET A 75 5.73 -16.04 1.24
N LYS A 76 5.52 -16.25 2.55
CA LYS A 76 6.58 -16.64 3.47
C LYS A 76 6.97 -18.11 3.26
N GLY A 77 8.28 -18.37 3.10
CA GLY A 77 8.84 -19.73 2.99
C GLY A 77 8.77 -20.34 1.59
N LEU A 78 8.52 -19.52 0.54
CA LEU A 78 8.61 -19.98 -0.85
C LEU A 78 10.08 -19.95 -1.32
N ASP A 79 10.60 -21.04 -1.85
CA ASP A 79 12.01 -21.21 -2.24
C ASP A 79 12.48 -20.22 -3.32
N TRP A 80 11.55 -19.78 -4.18
CA TRP A 80 11.84 -18.89 -5.30
C TRP A 80 11.59 -17.41 -4.98
N HIS A 81 11.22 -17.07 -3.72
CA HIS A 81 10.73 -15.76 -3.33
C HIS A 81 11.32 -15.31 -2.00
N THR A 82 11.75 -14.07 -1.93
CA THR A 82 12.20 -13.42 -0.71
C THR A 82 11.04 -12.71 -0.02
N TYR A 83 10.81 -13.00 1.25
CA TYR A 83 9.83 -12.32 2.09
C TYR A 83 10.54 -11.47 3.12
N ILE A 84 10.20 -10.16 3.15
CA ILE A 84 10.74 -9.22 4.14
C ILE A 84 9.59 -8.61 4.93
N HIS A 85 9.63 -8.75 6.25
CA HIS A 85 8.74 -8.06 7.17
C HIS A 85 9.32 -6.67 7.47
N CYS A 86 8.55 -5.62 7.19
CA CYS A 86 8.99 -4.24 7.34
C CYS A 86 7.83 -3.35 7.85
N PRO A 87 7.47 -3.46 9.14
CA PRO A 87 6.41 -2.65 9.75
C PRO A 87 6.85 -1.18 9.89
N ILE A 88 5.88 -0.27 9.98
CA ILE A 88 6.14 1.17 10.19
C ILE A 88 6.83 1.40 11.52
N THR A 89 6.34 0.73 12.57
CA THR A 89 6.93 0.74 13.92
C THR A 89 7.09 -0.70 14.40
N GLU A 90 8.17 -0.98 15.13
CA GLU A 90 8.42 -2.33 15.64
C GLU A 90 7.42 -2.73 16.74
N ASP A 91 6.85 -1.77 17.48
CA ASP A 91 6.08 -2.00 18.72
C ASP A 91 4.60 -1.57 18.69
N HIS A 92 4.08 -0.98 17.63
CA HIS A 92 2.67 -0.55 17.62
C HIS A 92 1.91 -1.10 16.42
N SER A 93 0.99 -2.05 16.67
CA SER A 93 -0.11 -2.30 15.76
C SER A 93 -1.02 -1.06 15.77
N ILE A 94 -1.17 -0.39 14.66
CA ILE A 94 -2.16 0.69 14.47
C ILE A 94 -3.59 0.14 14.67
N ILE A 95 -3.74 -1.17 14.68
CA ILE A 95 -4.96 -1.89 15.04
C ILE A 95 -4.65 -2.72 16.28
N ARG A 96 -5.04 -2.25 17.46
CA ARG A 96 -5.04 -3.06 18.67
C ARG A 96 -5.98 -4.24 18.46
N SER A 97 -5.42 -5.44 18.26
CA SER A 97 -6.15 -6.68 18.46
C SER A 97 -6.45 -6.79 19.96
N GLY A 98 -7.73 -6.94 20.31
CA GLY A 98 -8.13 -7.18 21.69
C GLY A 98 -7.37 -8.39 22.27
N GLU A 99 -6.90 -8.23 23.49
CA GLU A 99 -6.41 -9.33 24.31
C GLU A 99 -7.53 -10.37 24.44
N ASP A 100 -7.23 -11.58 24.11
CA ASP A 100 -7.83 -12.87 24.41
C ASP A 100 -8.07 -13.71 23.15
N GLY A 101 -7.34 -14.82 23.05
CA GLY A 101 -7.31 -15.82 21.99
C GLY A 101 -8.65 -16.49 21.64
N LYS A 102 -9.61 -15.71 21.19
CA LYS A 102 -10.87 -16.17 20.61
C LYS A 102 -10.98 -15.66 19.18
N GLU A 103 -11.57 -16.48 18.30
CA GLU A 103 -11.87 -16.23 16.90
C GLU A 103 -11.94 -14.77 16.53
N SER A 104 -11.19 -14.36 15.50
CA SER A 104 -11.02 -12.99 15.07
C SER A 104 -12.34 -12.28 14.77
N THR A 105 -12.97 -11.77 15.81
CA THR A 105 -13.91 -10.67 15.63
C THR A 105 -13.09 -9.46 15.19
N PRO A 106 -13.56 -8.69 14.20
CA PRO A 106 -12.91 -7.45 13.82
C PRO A 106 -12.71 -6.58 15.05
N PRO A 107 -11.60 -5.84 15.13
CA PRO A 107 -11.30 -5.01 16.29
C PRO A 107 -12.49 -4.10 16.60
N PRO A 108 -12.81 -3.88 17.89
CA PRO A 108 -13.81 -2.91 18.24
C PRO A 108 -13.42 -1.56 17.63
N PRO A 109 -14.41 -0.78 17.17
CA PRO A 109 -14.12 0.55 16.65
C PRO A 109 -13.37 1.33 17.73
N PRO A 110 -12.36 2.15 17.34
CA PRO A 110 -11.63 2.98 18.29
C PRO A 110 -12.60 3.77 19.15
N PRO A 111 -12.25 4.05 20.42
CA PRO A 111 -13.11 4.82 21.31
C PRO A 111 -13.47 6.13 20.61
N LYS A 112 -14.72 6.59 20.82
CA LYS A 112 -15.21 7.86 20.29
C LYS A 112 -14.19 8.94 20.62
N ALA A 113 -13.35 9.33 19.66
CA ALA A 113 -12.81 10.66 19.69
C ALA A 113 -14.02 11.58 19.51
N GLU A 114 -14.21 12.52 20.41
CA GLU A 114 -15.09 13.66 20.20
C GLU A 114 -14.42 14.52 19.12
N GLY A 115 -14.59 14.14 17.88
CA GLY A 115 -14.02 14.73 16.67
C GLY A 115 -14.22 13.78 15.50
N ASN A 116 -14.43 14.31 14.32
CA ASN A 116 -14.46 13.52 13.09
C ASN A 116 -13.11 12.79 12.94
N PHE A 117 -13.13 11.46 12.89
CA PHE A 117 -11.94 10.68 12.56
C PHE A 117 -11.56 10.99 11.12
N ASP A 118 -10.43 11.65 10.92
CA ASP A 118 -9.88 11.96 9.62
C ASP A 118 -8.72 11.00 9.30
N LEU A 119 -8.87 10.24 8.21
CA LEU A 119 -7.80 9.38 7.71
C LEU A 119 -6.61 10.21 7.22
N GLY A 120 -6.82 11.43 6.76
CA GLY A 120 -5.76 12.35 6.35
C GLY A 120 -4.79 12.61 7.49
N ASP A 121 -5.29 12.97 8.67
CA ASP A 121 -4.46 13.17 9.88
C ASP A 121 -3.69 11.91 10.26
N SER A 122 -4.34 10.74 10.15
CA SER A 122 -3.70 9.45 10.39
C SER A 122 -2.57 9.16 9.40
N TYR A 123 -2.72 9.56 8.14
CA TYR A 123 -1.68 9.39 7.10
C TYR A 123 -0.52 10.36 7.30
N ILE A 124 -0.80 11.59 7.71
CA ILE A 124 0.24 12.57 8.10
C ILE A 124 1.06 12.01 9.28
N GLY A 125 0.39 11.51 10.31
CA GLY A 125 1.06 10.83 11.44
C GLY A 125 1.93 9.66 10.98
N MET A 126 1.42 8.83 10.06
CA MET A 126 2.15 7.70 9.48
C MET A 126 3.43 8.14 8.73
N LEU A 127 3.40 9.27 8.02
CA LEU A 127 4.56 9.84 7.35
C LEU A 127 5.59 10.35 8.37
N GLU A 128 5.16 11.10 9.36
CA GLU A 128 6.05 11.71 10.34
C GLU A 128 6.77 10.67 11.23
N GLU A 129 6.05 9.66 11.67
CA GLU A 129 6.59 8.57 12.49
C GLU A 129 7.33 7.52 11.66
N GLY A 130 6.95 7.35 10.40
CA GLY A 130 7.42 6.29 9.50
C GLY A 130 8.65 6.62 8.65
N LYS A 131 9.45 7.65 8.95
CA LYS A 131 10.59 8.06 8.11
C LYS A 131 11.61 6.94 7.88
N ALA A 132 11.99 6.22 8.95
CA ALA A 132 12.91 5.09 8.85
C ALA A 132 12.33 3.93 8.01
N TRP A 133 11.03 3.68 8.16
CA TRP A 133 10.29 2.72 7.36
C TRP A 133 10.25 3.12 5.88
N ALA A 134 9.90 4.37 5.57
CA ALA A 134 9.88 4.88 4.21
C ALA A 134 11.25 4.72 3.53
N LYS A 135 12.33 5.14 4.21
CA LYS A 135 13.71 4.93 3.73
C LYS A 135 13.98 3.46 3.42
N LYS A 136 13.69 2.56 4.37
CA LYS A 136 13.99 1.13 4.23
C LYS A 136 13.24 0.51 3.06
N VAL A 137 11.92 0.77 2.93
CA VAL A 137 11.11 0.17 1.86
C VAL A 137 11.49 0.73 0.49
N ILE A 138 11.69 2.05 0.36
CA ILE A 138 12.13 2.67 -0.89
C ILE A 138 13.48 2.12 -1.34
N THR A 139 14.43 1.96 -0.41
CA THR A 139 15.74 1.38 -0.71
C THR A 139 15.61 -0.08 -1.18
N LEU A 140 14.81 -0.90 -0.50
CA LEU A 140 14.55 -2.29 -0.91
C LEU A 140 13.96 -2.36 -2.32
N ILE A 141 12.99 -1.49 -2.65
CA ILE A 141 12.38 -1.46 -3.98
C ILE A 141 13.40 -1.03 -5.04
N ALA A 142 14.19 -0.01 -4.76
CA ALA A 142 15.17 0.53 -5.72
C ALA A 142 16.32 -0.44 -6.02
N GLU A 143 16.79 -1.17 -5.00
CA GLU A 143 17.97 -2.02 -5.10
C GLU A 143 17.67 -3.46 -5.51
N HIS A 144 16.44 -3.92 -5.32
CA HIS A 144 16.08 -5.28 -5.72
C HIS A 144 16.11 -5.40 -7.26
N PRO A 145 16.79 -6.41 -7.85
CA PRO A 145 16.97 -6.49 -9.31
C PRO A 145 15.67 -6.77 -10.07
N ASP A 146 14.77 -7.53 -9.46
CA ASP A 146 13.54 -8.01 -10.08
C ASP A 146 12.31 -7.21 -9.66
N ALA A 147 11.12 -7.70 -10.03
CA ALA A 147 9.86 -7.08 -9.62
C ALA A 147 9.60 -7.28 -8.13
N VAL A 148 8.99 -6.26 -7.51
CA VAL A 148 8.68 -6.20 -6.09
C VAL A 148 7.19 -6.09 -5.87
N MET A 149 6.67 -6.84 -4.90
CA MET A 149 5.33 -6.68 -4.37
C MET A 149 5.41 -6.16 -2.93
N PHE A 150 4.61 -5.17 -2.58
CA PHE A 150 4.43 -4.80 -1.18
C PHE A 150 2.94 -4.84 -0.80
N HIS A 151 2.68 -5.16 0.46
CA HIS A 151 1.31 -5.32 0.95
C HIS A 151 1.16 -4.91 2.42
N CYS A 152 -0.07 -4.59 2.80
CA CYS A 152 -0.47 -4.55 4.20
C CYS A 152 -1.63 -5.54 4.42
N PHE A 153 -2.59 -5.25 5.29
CA PHE A 153 -3.70 -6.18 5.54
C PHE A 153 -4.73 -6.14 4.39
N ILE A 154 -5.31 -4.98 4.10
CA ILE A 154 -6.27 -4.80 3.00
C ILE A 154 -5.67 -4.11 1.77
N GLY A 155 -4.40 -3.71 1.81
CA GLY A 155 -3.73 -3.05 0.69
C GLY A 155 -4.16 -1.60 0.45
N LYS A 156 -4.85 -0.96 1.40
CA LYS A 156 -5.40 0.39 1.27
C LYS A 156 -4.49 1.45 1.90
N ASP A 157 -4.32 1.44 3.21
CA ASP A 157 -3.70 2.52 3.99
C ASP A 157 -2.16 2.51 3.87
N ARG A 158 -1.47 1.62 4.59
CA ARG A 158 0.01 1.50 4.54
C ARG A 158 0.54 1.26 3.12
N ALA A 159 -0.11 0.36 2.38
CA ALA A 159 0.23 0.12 0.98
C ALA A 159 -0.15 1.30 0.08
N GLY A 160 -1.18 2.07 0.43
CA GLY A 160 -1.54 3.32 -0.24
C GLY A 160 -0.49 4.38 -0.08
N MET A 161 -0.06 4.63 1.16
CA MET A 161 1.00 5.58 1.46
C MET A 161 2.32 5.20 0.80
N MET A 162 2.70 3.92 0.84
CA MET A 162 3.91 3.47 0.15
C MET A 162 3.81 3.63 -1.37
N ALA A 163 2.65 3.35 -1.98
CA ALA A 163 2.43 3.60 -3.40
C ALA A 163 2.54 5.10 -3.75
N ALA A 164 2.00 5.98 -2.90
CA ALA A 164 2.14 7.42 -3.07
C ALA A 164 3.61 7.87 -3.04
N LEU A 165 4.40 7.32 -2.11
CA LEU A 165 5.84 7.62 -2.03
C LEU A 165 6.60 7.10 -3.25
N VAL A 166 6.31 5.88 -3.73
CA VAL A 166 6.94 5.30 -4.92
C VAL A 166 6.61 6.11 -6.19
N LEU A 167 5.32 6.40 -6.41
CA LEU A 167 4.85 7.14 -7.58
C LEU A 167 5.33 8.60 -7.55
N GLY A 168 5.26 9.27 -6.41
CA GLY A 168 5.72 10.64 -6.25
C GLY A 168 7.24 10.77 -6.44
N ALA A 169 8.04 9.79 -5.98
CA ALA A 169 9.49 9.74 -6.18
C ALA A 169 9.90 9.69 -7.65
N VAL A 170 9.02 9.18 -8.52
CA VAL A 170 9.24 9.15 -9.98
C VAL A 170 8.41 10.19 -10.73
N CYS A 171 7.98 11.23 -10.02
CA CYS A 171 7.29 12.41 -10.57
C CYS A 171 5.93 12.13 -11.23
N VAL A 172 5.18 11.14 -10.77
CA VAL A 172 3.75 11.00 -11.10
C VAL A 172 2.97 12.13 -10.42
N CYS A 173 1.94 12.66 -11.09
CA CYS A 173 1.16 13.77 -10.51
C CYS A 173 0.26 13.31 -9.35
N ASP A 174 -0.02 14.22 -8.45
CA ASP A 174 -0.79 13.96 -7.22
C ASP A 174 -2.19 13.41 -7.53
N THR A 175 -2.83 13.90 -8.60
CA THR A 175 -4.16 13.42 -9.05
C THR A 175 -4.13 11.93 -9.40
N ASP A 176 -3.12 11.46 -10.13
CA ASP A 176 -2.99 10.05 -10.49
C ASP A 176 -2.69 9.17 -9.27
N ILE A 177 -1.92 9.70 -8.30
CA ILE A 177 -1.66 9.04 -7.01
C ILE A 177 -2.97 8.89 -6.23
N MET A 178 -3.78 9.94 -6.15
CA MET A 178 -5.11 9.90 -5.51
C MET A 178 -6.05 8.93 -6.21
N MET A 179 -6.02 8.86 -7.54
CA MET A 179 -6.80 7.89 -8.32
C MET A 179 -6.40 6.44 -8.01
N ASP A 180 -5.10 6.14 -7.95
CA ASP A 180 -4.65 4.80 -7.56
C ASP A 180 -5.13 4.46 -6.13
N TYR A 181 -4.98 5.37 -5.18
CA TYR A 181 -5.47 5.15 -3.81
C TYR A 181 -6.97 4.86 -3.80
N SER A 182 -7.78 5.69 -4.46
CA SER A 182 -9.23 5.60 -4.48
C SER A 182 -9.76 4.33 -5.15
N ALA A 183 -9.00 3.77 -6.10
CA ALA A 183 -9.34 2.50 -6.73
C ALA A 183 -9.43 1.33 -5.74
N SER A 184 -8.84 1.45 -4.54
CA SER A 184 -8.93 0.43 -3.48
C SER A 184 -10.38 0.15 -3.08
N MET A 185 -11.26 1.15 -3.07
CA MET A 185 -12.68 0.97 -2.75
C MET A 185 -13.35 -0.03 -3.70
N SER A 186 -13.15 0.15 -5.01
CA SER A 186 -13.70 -0.75 -6.03
C SER A 186 -13.08 -2.14 -5.98
N CYS A 187 -11.77 -2.23 -5.73
CA CYS A 187 -11.06 -3.50 -5.64
C CYS A 187 -11.52 -4.32 -4.42
N LEU A 188 -11.72 -3.66 -3.28
CA LEU A 188 -12.09 -4.31 -2.01
C LEU A 188 -13.58 -4.65 -1.90
N ARG A 189 -14.42 -4.12 -2.76
CA ARG A 189 -15.87 -4.34 -2.71
C ARG A 189 -16.28 -5.82 -2.62
N PRO A 190 -15.69 -6.75 -3.38
CA PRO A 190 -16.00 -8.16 -3.26
C PRO A 190 -15.67 -8.75 -1.89
N LYS A 191 -14.57 -8.27 -1.26
CA LYS A 191 -14.15 -8.68 0.09
C LYS A 191 -15.11 -8.14 1.14
N TYR A 192 -15.48 -6.87 1.07
CA TYR A 192 -16.46 -6.26 1.97
C TYR A 192 -17.84 -6.92 1.86
N ASN A 193 -18.28 -7.27 0.66
CA ASN A 193 -19.54 -7.99 0.46
C ASN A 193 -19.54 -9.37 1.12
N LYS A 194 -18.40 -10.08 1.13
CA LYS A 194 -18.25 -11.39 1.79
C LYS A 194 -18.21 -11.29 3.31
N MET A 195 -17.68 -10.20 3.85
CA MET A 195 -17.61 -9.94 5.29
C MET A 195 -19.00 -9.66 5.89
N GLY A 196 -20.01 -9.53 5.05
CA GLY A 196 -21.41 -9.40 5.42
C GLY A 196 -21.84 -7.98 5.75
N ALA A 197 -23.17 -7.82 5.82
CA ALA A 197 -23.83 -6.53 6.03
C ALA A 197 -23.51 -5.88 7.40
N ASP A 198 -22.90 -6.62 8.32
CA ASP A 198 -22.50 -6.10 9.65
C ASP A 198 -21.36 -5.08 9.58
N PHE A 199 -20.58 -5.11 8.49
CA PHE A 199 -19.54 -4.15 8.18
C PHE A 199 -20.02 -2.95 7.36
N LEU A 200 -21.24 -3.00 6.81
CA LEU A 200 -21.76 -1.88 6.03
C LEU A 200 -22.31 -0.79 6.97
N PRO A 201 -22.04 0.48 6.66
CA PRO A 201 -22.48 1.64 7.47
C PRO A 201 -23.95 1.64 7.84
N GLN A 202 -24.78 1.17 6.92
CA GLN A 202 -26.24 1.26 6.98
C GLN A 202 -26.89 0.49 8.14
N LYS A 203 -26.26 -0.57 8.65
CA LYS A 203 -26.83 -1.38 9.74
C LYS A 203 -26.52 -0.86 11.15
N ARG A 204 -25.54 0.02 11.32
CA ARG A 204 -25.15 0.52 12.65
C ARG A 204 -25.63 1.92 12.96
N GLY A 205 -26.45 2.54 12.11
CA GLY A 205 -26.95 3.89 12.32
C GLY A 205 -25.87 4.98 12.40
N ARG A 206 -24.69 4.72 11.83
CA ARG A 206 -23.53 5.62 11.82
C ARG A 206 -22.92 5.65 10.42
N PRO A 207 -23.57 6.33 9.44
CA PRO A 207 -23.08 6.35 8.06
C PRO A 207 -21.66 6.94 7.95
N ASP A 208 -21.33 7.93 8.76
CA ASP A 208 -20.12 8.73 8.60
C ASP A 208 -18.83 8.02 9.00
N TYR A 209 -18.87 7.24 10.08
CA TYR A 209 -17.68 6.58 10.61
C TYR A 209 -17.13 5.47 9.72
N SER A 210 -17.99 4.67 9.13
CA SER A 210 -17.59 3.52 8.34
C SER A 210 -17.10 3.89 6.94
N TRP A 211 -17.62 4.94 6.32
CA TRP A 211 -17.07 5.45 5.08
C TRP A 211 -15.70 6.10 5.29
N GLY A 212 -15.49 6.85 6.37
CA GLY A 212 -14.18 7.38 6.74
C GLY A 212 -13.15 6.30 6.91
N PHE A 213 -13.49 5.17 7.55
CA PHE A 213 -12.54 4.10 7.82
C PHE A 213 -12.38 3.09 6.67
N PHE A 214 -13.47 2.64 6.06
CA PHE A 214 -13.45 1.63 4.99
C PHE A 214 -13.34 2.22 3.59
N GLY A 215 -13.76 3.46 3.40
CA GLY A 215 -13.60 4.19 2.15
C GLY A 215 -12.14 4.46 1.82
N SER A 216 -11.87 4.66 0.55
CA SER A 216 -10.61 5.22 0.06
C SER A 216 -10.95 6.52 -0.68
N VAL A 217 -11.42 7.50 0.11
CA VAL A 217 -11.80 8.81 -0.43
C VAL A 217 -10.55 9.60 -0.81
N PRO A 218 -10.52 10.25 -1.99
CA PRO A 218 -9.33 10.93 -2.48
C PRO A 218 -8.82 11.99 -1.51
N GLU A 219 -9.70 12.66 -0.79
CA GLU A 219 -9.39 13.74 0.17
C GLU A 219 -8.43 13.29 1.28
N SER A 220 -8.51 12.01 1.70
CA SER A 220 -7.58 11.47 2.70
C SER A 220 -6.14 11.37 2.17
N MET A 221 -5.98 11.02 0.90
CA MET A 221 -4.66 10.99 0.26
C MET A 221 -4.19 12.42 -0.10
N GLU A 222 -5.11 13.28 -0.52
CA GLU A 222 -4.83 14.69 -0.80
C GLU A 222 -4.22 15.39 0.42
N ALA A 223 -4.80 15.19 1.62
CA ALA A 223 -4.25 15.77 2.85
C ALA A 223 -2.79 15.36 3.09
N ALA A 224 -2.45 14.08 2.88
CA ALA A 224 -1.07 13.60 3.00
C ALA A 224 -0.14 14.20 1.93
N LEU A 225 -0.59 14.31 0.67
CA LEU A 225 0.19 14.90 -0.42
C LEU A 225 0.38 16.42 -0.22
N CYS A 226 -0.65 17.14 0.22
CA CYS A 226 -0.54 18.55 0.59
C CYS A 226 0.51 18.75 1.70
N HIS A 227 0.45 17.93 2.76
CA HIS A 227 1.44 17.97 3.83
C HIS A 227 2.88 17.74 3.32
N LEU A 228 3.08 16.77 2.43
CA LEU A 228 4.39 16.52 1.81
C LEU A 228 4.85 17.72 0.97
N ASN A 229 3.96 18.33 0.21
CA ASN A 229 4.27 19.47 -0.64
C ASN A 229 4.62 20.72 0.21
N GLU A 230 3.83 21.01 1.24
CA GLU A 230 4.00 22.20 2.08
C GLU A 230 5.24 22.10 2.98
N LYS A 231 5.46 20.95 3.61
CA LYS A 231 6.53 20.80 4.61
C LYS A 231 7.88 20.42 4.00
N TYR A 232 7.87 19.60 2.95
CA TYR A 232 9.09 19.00 2.40
C TYR A 232 9.37 19.39 0.94
N GLY A 233 8.49 20.17 0.31
CA GLY A 233 8.60 20.49 -1.11
C GLY A 233 8.25 19.30 -2.03
N GLY A 234 7.51 18.32 -1.53
CA GLY A 234 7.04 17.14 -2.25
C GLY A 234 7.64 15.82 -1.74
N VAL A 235 7.25 14.74 -2.41
CA VAL A 235 7.67 13.37 -2.03
C VAL A 235 9.19 13.21 -2.07
N GLU A 236 9.86 13.77 -3.06
CA GLU A 236 11.33 13.67 -3.17
C GLU A 236 12.01 14.33 -1.98
N GLY A 237 11.61 15.56 -1.62
CA GLY A 237 12.15 16.28 -0.46
C GLY A 237 11.90 15.50 0.85
N TYR A 238 10.72 14.91 1.02
CA TYR A 238 10.42 14.04 2.16
C TYR A 238 11.34 12.82 2.21
N LEU A 239 11.55 12.13 1.09
CA LEU A 239 12.42 10.95 1.05
C LEU A 239 13.88 11.29 1.33
N LEU A 240 14.37 12.45 0.86
CA LEU A 240 15.68 12.96 1.21
C LEU A 240 15.79 13.26 2.72
N ASP A 241 14.75 13.86 3.30
CA ASP A 241 14.66 14.11 4.75
C ASP A 241 14.58 12.82 5.58
N CYS A 242 13.98 11.75 5.01
CA CYS A 242 14.05 10.39 5.57
C CYS A 242 15.47 9.79 5.51
N GLY A 243 16.41 10.42 4.82
CA GLY A 243 17.77 9.94 4.61
C GLY A 243 17.90 8.91 3.50
N VAL A 244 16.99 8.90 2.52
CA VAL A 244 17.18 8.16 1.26
C VAL A 244 18.26 8.87 0.45
N ALA A 245 19.27 8.13 0.01
CA ALA A 245 20.36 8.71 -0.79
C ALA A 245 19.84 9.14 -2.18
N PRO A 246 20.33 10.27 -2.74
CA PRO A 246 19.96 10.70 -4.09
C PRO A 246 20.18 9.61 -5.15
N GLU A 247 21.25 8.83 -5.00
CA GLU A 247 21.58 7.71 -5.90
C GLU A 247 20.52 6.60 -5.84
N THR A 248 19.92 6.37 -4.67
CA THR A 248 18.82 5.41 -4.50
C THR A 248 17.56 5.90 -5.23
N LEU A 249 17.24 7.18 -5.15
CA LEU A 249 16.13 7.78 -5.91
C LEU A 249 16.38 7.74 -7.41
N ALA A 250 17.62 7.96 -7.85
CA ALA A 250 17.99 7.82 -9.26
C ALA A 250 17.80 6.37 -9.75
N LYS A 251 18.26 5.38 -8.98
CA LYS A 251 18.04 3.95 -9.26
C LYS A 251 16.56 3.60 -9.34
N LEU A 252 15.74 4.12 -8.41
CA LEU A 252 14.30 3.90 -8.43
C LEU A 252 13.66 4.43 -9.71
N ARG A 253 14.07 5.63 -10.16
CA ARG A 253 13.59 6.24 -11.42
C ARG A 253 14.03 5.43 -12.63
N GLU A 254 15.29 5.02 -12.69
CA GLU A 254 15.82 4.17 -13.78
C GLU A 254 15.07 2.85 -13.87
N LYS A 255 14.80 2.23 -12.71
CA LYS A 255 14.07 0.97 -12.64
C LYS A 255 12.61 1.11 -13.06
N LEU A 256 11.91 2.14 -12.60
CA LEU A 256 10.46 2.25 -12.67
C LEU A 256 9.95 3.09 -13.83
N VAL A 257 10.79 3.85 -14.54
CA VAL A 257 10.37 4.77 -15.60
C VAL A 257 10.93 4.35 -16.95
N GLU A 258 10.13 4.47 -18.00
CA GLU A 258 10.52 4.24 -19.40
C GLU A 258 9.95 5.35 -20.29
N ASP A 259 10.53 5.49 -21.49
CA ASP A 259 10.00 6.42 -22.47
C ASP A 259 8.61 5.98 -22.92
N ALA A 260 7.68 6.94 -23.03
CA ALA A 260 6.35 6.66 -23.53
C ALA A 260 6.43 6.32 -25.03
N VAL A 261 6.01 5.11 -25.38
CA VAL A 261 5.87 4.68 -26.78
C VAL A 261 4.40 4.86 -27.15
N TRP A 262 4.11 5.83 -28.01
CA TRP A 262 2.77 6.13 -28.53
C TRP A 262 2.50 5.36 -29.81
#